data_cc8fe92916d89e3f4b038d3e0105cbba
#
_entry.id   cc8fe92916d89e3f4b038d3e0105cbba
#
_cell.length_a   1.000
_cell.length_b   1.000
_cell.length_c   1.000
_cell.angle_alpha   90.00
_cell.angle_beta   90.00
_cell.angle_gamma   90.00
#
_symmetry.space_group_name_H-M   'P 1'
#
loop_
_entity.id
_entity.type
_entity.pdbx_description
1 polymer ?
#
loop_
_entity_poly.entity_id
_entity_poly.type
_entity_poly.pdbx_seq_one_letter_code
_entity_poly.pdbx_strand_id
1 'polypeptide(L)'
;FAGGRLLAGAGLQLAALAGATALLPKQGLPDSAAQLETWPIATGAAMASGCLWGLAHAIAGASQHHHPEQSPGLWLTGGDGPRLAPLLRELGQPFELVPNLALEALDALTGARISRPWRSGPDR
;
A
#
# COMPACT_ATOMS: atom_id res chain seq x y z
N PHE A 1 3.12 -13.33 17.01
CA PHE A 1 3.46 -13.06 15.59
C PHE A 1 3.41 -14.38 14.83
N ALA A 2 2.57 -14.44 13.80
CA ALA A 2 2.33 -15.66 13.02
C ALA A 2 3.20 -15.75 11.74
N GLY A 3 3.97 -14.74 11.44
CA GLY A 3 4.80 -14.65 10.25
C GLY A 3 4.48 -13.44 9.39
N GLY A 4 5.20 -13.29 8.28
CA GLY A 4 5.01 -12.17 7.36
C GLY A 4 5.88 -12.28 6.12
N ARG A 5 5.62 -11.38 5.17
CA ARG A 5 6.44 -11.17 3.97
C ARG A 5 7.04 -9.78 3.99
N LEU A 6 8.30 -9.67 3.67
CA LEU A 6 9.00 -8.40 3.55
C LEU A 6 9.19 -8.09 2.07
N LEU A 7 8.70 -6.95 1.64
CA LEU A 7 8.82 -6.45 0.27
C LEU A 7 9.38 -5.03 0.29
N ALA A 8 10.13 -4.68 -0.74
CA ALA A 8 10.54 -3.30 -0.93
C ALA A 8 9.31 -2.43 -1.22
N GLY A 9 9.14 -1.32 -0.51
CA GLY A 9 8.09 -0.33 -0.80
C GLY A 9 8.27 0.30 -2.18
N ALA A 10 7.20 0.88 -2.73
CA ALA A 10 7.19 1.41 -4.10
C ALA A 10 8.30 2.43 -4.35
N GLY A 11 8.55 3.34 -3.41
CA GLY A 11 9.63 4.32 -3.52
C GLY A 11 11.03 3.70 -3.57
N LEU A 12 11.27 2.64 -2.78
CA LEU A 12 12.54 1.92 -2.78
C LEU A 12 12.74 1.15 -4.09
N GLN A 13 11.69 0.49 -4.61
CA GLN A 13 11.72 -0.18 -5.90
C GLN A 13 12.07 0.80 -7.03
N LEU A 14 11.40 1.96 -7.03
CA LEU A 14 11.62 3.01 -8.03
C LEU A 14 13.04 3.57 -7.98
N ALA A 15 13.56 3.83 -6.78
CA ALA A 15 14.93 4.27 -6.58
C ALA A 15 15.95 3.21 -7.02
N ALA A 16 15.68 1.94 -6.75
CA ALA A 16 16.53 0.81 -7.17
C ALA A 16 16.58 0.69 -8.70
N LEU A 17 15.46 0.82 -9.40
CA LEU A 17 15.42 0.82 -10.86
C LEU A 17 16.28 1.93 -11.44
N ALA A 18 16.14 3.16 -10.95
CA ALA A 18 16.94 4.30 -11.41
C ALA A 18 18.44 4.19 -11.03
N GLY A 19 18.74 3.57 -9.88
CA GLY A 19 20.12 3.43 -9.41
C GLY A 19 20.87 2.26 -10.02
N ALA A 20 20.18 1.18 -10.38
CA ALA A 20 20.77 -0.03 -10.95
C ALA A 20 20.90 -0.02 -12.48
N THR A 21 20.36 1.01 -13.14
CA THR A 21 20.36 1.11 -14.60
C THR A 21 20.93 2.45 -15.07
N ALA A 22 21.73 2.44 -16.14
CA ALA A 22 22.42 3.63 -16.62
C ALA A 22 21.49 4.65 -17.31
N LEU A 23 20.34 4.22 -17.81
CA LEU A 23 19.48 5.03 -18.70
C LEU A 23 18.09 5.33 -18.15
N LEU A 24 17.70 4.74 -17.02
CA LEU A 24 16.39 5.05 -16.45
C LEU A 24 16.39 6.37 -15.68
N PRO A 25 15.37 7.21 -15.87
CA PRO A 25 15.32 8.51 -15.23
C PRO A 25 15.12 8.37 -13.72
N LYS A 26 15.65 9.33 -12.94
CA LYS A 26 15.26 9.49 -11.54
C LYS A 26 13.85 10.06 -11.51
N GLN A 27 12.92 9.27 -10.99
CA GLN A 27 11.50 9.59 -10.93
C GLN A 27 11.00 9.45 -9.49
N GLY A 28 10.14 10.37 -9.05
CA GLY A 28 9.38 10.25 -7.82
C GLY A 28 8.08 9.48 -8.02
N LEU A 29 7.53 8.96 -6.95
CA LEU A 29 6.16 8.45 -6.97
C LEU A 29 5.16 9.61 -7.14
N PRO A 30 4.03 9.41 -7.83
CA PRO A 30 2.98 10.43 -7.90
C PRO A 30 2.39 10.69 -6.51
N ASP A 31 1.93 11.91 -6.26
CA ASP A 31 1.34 12.29 -4.98
C ASP A 31 0.01 11.56 -4.69
N SER A 32 -0.71 11.22 -5.75
CA SER A 32 -1.96 10.46 -5.64
C SER A 32 -2.07 9.41 -6.73
N ALA A 33 -2.85 8.36 -6.46
CA ALA A 33 -3.17 7.33 -7.45
C ALA A 33 -3.98 7.86 -8.65
N ALA A 34 -4.68 8.98 -8.51
CA ALA A 34 -5.40 9.61 -9.62
C ALA A 34 -4.47 10.11 -10.75
N GLN A 35 -3.18 10.28 -10.45
CA GLN A 35 -2.16 10.67 -11.42
C GLN A 35 -1.48 9.45 -12.08
N LEU A 36 -1.85 8.24 -11.65
CA LEU A 36 -1.24 7.02 -12.12
C LEU A 36 -1.99 6.47 -13.33
N GLU A 37 -1.32 6.45 -14.47
CA GLU A 37 -1.81 5.73 -15.64
C GLU A 37 -1.53 4.23 -15.48
N THR A 38 -2.48 3.38 -15.88
CA THR A 38 -2.30 1.92 -15.84
C THR A 38 -1.22 1.46 -16.82
N TRP A 39 -1.20 2.05 -18.02
CA TRP A 39 -0.28 1.71 -19.11
C TRP A 39 0.38 2.98 -19.69
N PRO A 40 1.26 3.65 -18.95
CA PRO A 40 1.89 4.87 -19.42
C PRO A 40 2.94 4.59 -20.50
N ILE A 41 3.07 5.54 -21.46
CA ILE A 41 4.06 5.47 -22.52
C ILE A 41 5.41 6.06 -22.08
N ALA A 42 5.39 7.06 -21.19
CA ALA A 42 6.61 7.69 -20.70
C ALA A 42 7.35 6.78 -19.72
N THR A 43 8.65 6.60 -19.89
CA THR A 43 9.48 5.67 -19.09
C THR A 43 9.36 5.92 -17.58
N GLY A 44 9.46 7.18 -17.13
CA GLY A 44 9.35 7.50 -15.71
C GLY A 44 7.97 7.12 -15.11
N ALA A 45 6.90 7.44 -15.83
CA ALA A 45 5.55 7.07 -15.45
C ALA A 45 5.34 5.55 -15.46
N ALA A 46 5.92 4.85 -16.45
CA ALA A 46 5.87 3.38 -16.53
C ALA A 46 6.58 2.72 -15.35
N MET A 47 7.73 3.25 -14.92
CA MET A 47 8.43 2.79 -13.72
C MET A 47 7.58 2.97 -12.46
N ALA A 48 6.98 4.14 -12.25
CA ALA A 48 6.14 4.42 -11.10
C ALA A 48 4.88 3.54 -11.10
N SER A 49 4.22 3.39 -12.25
CA SER A 49 3.07 2.51 -12.44
C SER A 49 3.43 1.05 -12.12
N GLY A 50 4.52 0.54 -12.69
CA GLY A 50 4.98 -0.82 -12.44
C GLY A 50 5.27 -1.11 -10.97
N CYS A 51 5.92 -0.19 -10.26
CA CYS A 51 6.21 -0.35 -8.83
C CYS A 51 4.92 -0.38 -7.97
N LEU A 52 3.98 0.53 -8.25
CA LEU A 52 2.74 0.61 -7.46
C LEU A 52 1.79 -0.54 -7.79
N TRP A 53 1.55 -0.84 -9.05
CA TRP A 53 0.70 -1.97 -9.46
C TRP A 53 1.31 -3.30 -9.05
N GLY A 54 2.63 -3.48 -9.22
CA GLY A 54 3.34 -4.68 -8.77
C GLY A 54 3.15 -4.92 -7.27
N LEU A 55 3.27 -3.87 -6.45
CA LEU A 55 3.05 -3.97 -5.01
C LEU A 55 1.59 -4.26 -4.66
N ALA A 56 0.62 -3.62 -5.34
CA ALA A 56 -0.81 -3.89 -5.15
C ALA A 56 -1.16 -5.35 -5.48
N HIS A 57 -0.67 -5.88 -6.60
CA HIS A 57 -0.85 -7.29 -6.96
C HIS A 57 -0.20 -8.24 -5.95
N ALA A 58 1.00 -7.92 -5.45
CA ALA A 58 1.67 -8.73 -4.44
C ALA A 58 0.87 -8.78 -3.12
N ILE A 59 0.27 -7.65 -2.71
CA ILE A 59 -0.60 -7.58 -1.53
C ILE A 59 -1.87 -8.40 -1.76
N ALA A 60 -2.56 -8.20 -2.87
CA ALA A 60 -3.78 -8.93 -3.20
C ALA A 60 -3.53 -10.45 -3.28
N GLY A 61 -2.46 -10.86 -3.97
CA GLY A 61 -2.07 -12.26 -4.05
C GLY A 61 -1.69 -12.86 -2.68
N ALA A 62 -1.01 -12.10 -1.83
CA ALA A 62 -0.69 -12.56 -0.47
C ALA A 62 -1.95 -12.75 0.39
N SER A 63 -2.93 -11.85 0.25
CA SER A 63 -4.21 -11.91 0.96
C SER A 63 -5.01 -13.16 0.58
N GLN A 64 -5.00 -13.56 -0.70
CA GLN A 64 -5.72 -14.73 -1.19
C GLN A 64 -5.12 -16.06 -0.70
N HIS A 65 -3.84 -16.08 -0.32
CA HIS A 65 -3.18 -17.30 0.20
C HIS A 65 -3.43 -17.52 1.70
N HIS A 66 -4.15 -16.65 2.35
CA HIS A 66 -4.58 -16.86 3.73
C HIS A 66 -5.78 -17.81 3.75
N HIS A 67 -5.85 -18.70 4.75
CA HIS A 67 -6.90 -19.71 4.88
C HIS A 67 -8.29 -19.08 4.76
N PRO A 68 -9.16 -19.56 3.84
CA PRO A 68 -10.47 -18.95 3.56
C PRO A 68 -11.45 -19.00 4.75
N GLU A 69 -11.22 -19.88 5.73
CA GLU A 69 -12.07 -19.99 6.93
C GLU A 69 -11.74 -18.95 8.01
N GLN A 70 -10.64 -18.24 7.89
CA GLN A 70 -10.19 -17.21 8.82
C GLN A 70 -9.79 -15.97 8.02
N SER A 71 -10.67 -15.43 7.16
CA SER A 71 -10.36 -14.19 6.44
C SER A 71 -10.00 -13.08 7.45
N PRO A 72 -8.72 -12.91 7.81
CA PRO A 72 -8.34 -11.74 8.56
C PRO A 72 -8.57 -10.56 7.64
N GLY A 73 -9.26 -9.53 8.14
CA GLY A 73 -9.39 -8.30 7.39
C GLY A 73 -8.00 -7.79 6.99
N LEU A 74 -7.83 -7.39 5.74
CA LEU A 74 -6.60 -6.72 5.31
C LEU A 74 -6.63 -5.28 5.83
N TRP A 75 -5.68 -4.94 6.68
CA TRP A 75 -5.50 -3.57 7.15
C TRP A 75 -4.32 -2.94 6.42
N LEU A 76 -4.59 -1.83 5.76
CA LEU A 76 -3.61 -1.06 5.01
C LEU A 76 -3.20 0.15 5.84
N THR A 77 -1.91 0.25 6.15
CA THR A 77 -1.38 1.34 6.99
C THR A 77 -0.08 1.90 6.42
N GLY A 78 0.34 3.05 6.93
CA GLY A 78 1.60 3.69 6.55
C GLY A 78 1.49 4.61 5.33
N GLY A 79 2.63 5.22 4.96
CA GLY A 79 2.69 6.34 4.00
C GLY A 79 2.25 6.01 2.58
N ASP A 80 2.45 4.76 2.12
CA ASP A 80 2.01 4.32 0.78
C ASP A 80 0.56 3.83 0.75
N GLY A 81 -0.08 3.68 1.91
CA GLY A 81 -1.47 3.24 2.01
C GLY A 81 -2.44 4.02 1.11
N PRO A 82 -2.45 5.37 1.16
CA PRO A 82 -3.33 6.18 0.31
C PRO A 82 -3.10 5.99 -1.20
N ARG A 83 -1.86 5.68 -1.62
CA ARG A 83 -1.53 5.40 -3.03
C ARG A 83 -1.97 4.01 -3.47
N LEU A 84 -1.88 3.03 -2.58
CA LEU A 84 -2.23 1.63 -2.85
C LEU A 84 -3.74 1.37 -2.75
N ALA A 85 -4.44 2.11 -1.92
CA ALA A 85 -5.86 1.92 -1.67
C ALA A 85 -6.73 1.92 -2.94
N PRO A 86 -6.62 2.87 -3.88
CA PRO A 86 -7.39 2.84 -5.13
C PRO A 86 -7.07 1.62 -5.99
N LEU A 87 -5.79 1.21 -6.06
CA LEU A 87 -5.35 0.08 -6.86
C LEU A 87 -5.89 -1.25 -6.30
N LEU A 88 -5.89 -1.40 -4.98
CA LEU A 88 -6.47 -2.57 -4.32
C LEU A 88 -7.98 -2.64 -4.52
N ARG A 89 -8.70 -1.50 -4.54
CA ARG A 89 -10.14 -1.47 -4.89
C ARG A 89 -10.37 -1.92 -6.32
N GLU A 90 -9.55 -1.47 -7.27
CA GLU A 90 -9.64 -1.87 -8.67
C GLU A 90 -9.39 -3.38 -8.84
N LEU A 91 -8.51 -3.97 -8.01
CA LEU A 91 -8.29 -5.40 -7.95
C LEU A 91 -9.39 -6.18 -7.21
N GLY A 92 -10.42 -5.49 -6.71
CA GLY A 92 -11.48 -6.13 -5.94
C GLY A 92 -11.02 -6.68 -4.58
N GLN A 93 -9.87 -6.22 -4.07
CA GLN A 93 -9.33 -6.66 -2.78
C GLN A 93 -9.96 -5.86 -1.64
N PRO A 94 -10.75 -6.50 -0.74
CA PRO A 94 -11.28 -5.83 0.45
C PRO A 94 -10.15 -5.44 1.41
N PHE A 95 -10.21 -4.25 1.95
CA PHE A 95 -9.27 -3.78 2.97
C PHE A 95 -9.87 -2.64 3.80
N GLU A 96 -9.26 -2.39 4.95
CA GLU A 96 -9.52 -1.23 5.79
C GLU A 96 -8.27 -0.33 5.78
N LEU A 97 -8.44 0.95 5.45
CA LEU A 97 -7.33 1.91 5.43
C LEU A 97 -7.24 2.61 6.80
N VAL A 98 -6.16 2.35 7.52
CA VAL A 98 -5.86 2.94 8.84
C VAL A 98 -4.46 3.57 8.78
N PRO A 99 -4.32 4.81 8.29
CA PRO A 99 -3.01 5.41 8.00
C PRO A 99 -2.08 5.50 9.21
N ASN A 100 -2.63 5.71 10.39
CA ASN A 100 -1.88 5.95 11.63
C ASN A 100 -1.96 4.78 12.63
N LEU A 101 -2.26 3.56 12.18
CA LEU A 101 -2.46 2.40 13.05
C LEU A 101 -1.34 2.22 14.08
N ALA A 102 -0.09 2.37 13.67
CA ALA A 102 1.05 2.20 14.58
C ALA A 102 1.11 3.30 15.65
N LEU A 103 0.78 4.54 15.31
CA LEU A 103 0.73 5.64 16.25
C LEU A 103 -0.44 5.50 17.22
N GLU A 104 -1.60 5.09 16.72
CA GLU A 104 -2.79 4.83 17.54
C GLU A 104 -2.55 3.68 18.53
N ALA A 105 -1.87 2.62 18.08
CA ALA A 105 -1.48 1.52 18.94
C ALA A 105 -0.49 1.96 20.04
N LEU A 106 0.49 2.81 19.72
CA LEU A 106 1.43 3.36 20.70
C LEU A 106 0.71 4.23 21.73
N ASP A 107 -0.19 5.09 21.30
CA ASP A 107 -0.99 5.93 22.20
C ASP A 107 -1.84 5.07 23.15
N ALA A 108 -2.45 4.01 22.63
CA ALA A 108 -3.22 3.06 23.45
C ALA A 108 -2.34 2.36 24.50
N LEU A 109 -1.11 1.98 24.15
CA LEU A 109 -0.16 1.33 25.06
C LEU A 109 0.40 2.28 26.14
N THR A 110 0.53 3.57 25.81
CA THR A 110 1.04 4.59 26.75
C THR A 110 -0.03 5.17 27.67
N GLY A 111 -1.30 4.77 27.51
CA GLY A 111 -2.43 5.30 28.28
C GLY A 111 -2.83 6.72 27.90
N ALA A 112 -2.28 7.28 26.83
CA ALA A 112 -2.74 8.53 26.27
C ALA A 112 -4.14 8.31 25.65
N ARG A 113 -5.14 9.05 26.13
CA ARG A 113 -6.50 8.96 25.61
C ARG A 113 -6.53 9.46 24.17
N ILE A 114 -6.72 8.53 23.22
CA ILE A 114 -7.10 8.90 21.85
C ILE A 114 -8.50 9.49 21.92
N SER A 115 -8.65 10.77 21.62
CA SER A 115 -9.93 11.49 21.68
C SER A 115 -10.84 11.27 20.46
N ARG A 116 -10.63 10.18 19.71
CA ARG A 116 -11.51 9.82 18.57
C ARG A 116 -11.99 8.38 18.73
N PRO A 117 -13.32 8.17 18.84
CA PRO A 117 -13.86 6.82 18.83
C PRO A 117 -13.60 6.18 17.45
N TRP A 118 -13.07 4.95 17.49
CA TRP A 118 -13.05 4.04 16.37
C TRP A 118 -14.44 4.01 15.71
N ARG A 119 -14.52 4.34 14.43
CA ARG A 119 -15.72 4.14 13.63
C ARG A 119 -15.57 2.82 12.87
N SER A 120 -16.10 1.76 13.46
CA SER A 120 -16.36 0.51 12.74
C SER A 120 -17.65 0.69 11.94
N GLY A 121 -17.55 0.72 10.64
CA GLY A 121 -18.74 0.67 9.78
C GLY A 121 -18.32 0.71 8.31
N PRO A 122 -18.80 -0.23 7.48
CA PRO A 122 -18.66 -0.10 6.04
C PRO A 122 -19.63 0.97 5.59
N ASP A 123 -19.13 2.04 5.01
CA ASP A 123 -19.95 2.87 4.14
C ASP A 123 -20.35 2.03 2.92
N ARG A 124 -21.63 1.82 2.81
CA ARG A 124 -22.29 1.12 1.71
C ARG A 124 -22.30 1.98 0.46
#